data_3181f9788f777f55fcfb140d2e6287d0
#
_entry.id   3181f9788f777f55fcfb140d2e6287d0
#
_cell.length_a   1.000
_cell.length_b   1.000
_cell.length_c   1.000
_cell.angle_alpha   90.00
_cell.angle_beta   90.00
_cell.angle_gamma   90.00
#
_symmetry.space_group_name_H-M   'P 1'
#
loop_
_entity.id
_entity.type
_entity.pdbx_description
1 polymer ?
#
loop_
_entity_poly.entity_id
_entity_poly.type
_entity_poly.pdbx_seq_one_letter_code
_entity_poly.pdbx_strand_id
1 'polypeptide(L)'
;MTLRVAWGITGSGDLLPETVAAMSALSETQDVEITAVLSKAAVKVVRWYKLTERVESFAKAVLIEEDANTPFIVGRLQIGRFDCFVVAPATANSVAKIAHGIADTIITNAVAQTAKSNTPIYVLPVDQREGTTVTTRPGGERLELAIRAVDIANSRALAEMEGIQVLAGPEEIADAMRECSRRRSEQQ
;
A
#
# COMPACT_ATOMS: atom_id res chain seq x y z
N MET A 1 6.81 -11.74 -18.85
CA MET A 1 7.49 -10.46 -18.51
C MET A 1 7.24 -10.14 -17.06
N THR A 2 8.27 -9.93 -16.26
CA THR A 2 8.17 -9.64 -14.82
C THR A 2 7.42 -8.33 -14.56
N LEU A 3 6.36 -8.37 -13.77
CA LEU A 3 5.62 -7.20 -13.29
C LEU A 3 6.39 -6.54 -12.13
N ARG A 4 6.70 -5.27 -12.24
CA ARG A 4 7.46 -4.52 -11.24
C ARG A 4 6.52 -3.71 -10.36
N VAL A 5 6.37 -4.11 -9.12
CA VAL A 5 5.45 -3.52 -8.15
C VAL A 5 6.22 -2.73 -7.10
N ALA A 6 5.88 -1.45 -6.94
CA ALA A 6 6.23 -0.72 -5.72
C ALA A 6 5.13 -0.97 -4.68
N TRP A 7 5.50 -1.34 -3.47
CA TRP A 7 4.57 -1.63 -2.39
C TRP A 7 4.82 -0.76 -1.18
N GLY A 8 3.95 0.23 -0.99
CA GLY A 8 3.97 1.15 0.14
C GLY A 8 3.26 0.57 1.35
N ILE A 9 3.96 0.51 2.49
CA ILE A 9 3.42 0.02 3.76
C ILE A 9 3.34 1.19 4.74
N THR A 10 2.15 1.42 5.29
CA THR A 10 1.95 2.42 6.34
C THR A 10 1.89 1.79 7.74
N GLY A 11 1.76 2.60 8.79
CA GLY A 11 1.84 2.15 10.17
C GLY A 11 0.57 1.50 10.72
N SER A 12 -0.15 0.69 9.94
CA SER A 12 -1.29 -0.07 10.42
C SER A 12 -0.89 -1.48 10.86
N GLY A 13 -1.42 -1.94 12.00
CA GLY A 13 -1.40 -3.36 12.36
C GLY A 13 -2.59 -4.11 11.79
N ASP A 14 -3.68 -3.38 11.52
CA ASP A 14 -4.86 -3.95 10.88
C ASP A 14 -4.58 -4.25 9.41
N LEU A 15 -5.04 -5.40 8.93
CA LEU A 15 -4.79 -5.96 7.60
C LEU A 15 -3.30 -6.17 7.24
N LEU A 16 -2.34 -5.90 8.13
CA LEU A 16 -0.92 -6.05 7.82
C LEU A 16 -0.50 -7.51 7.60
N PRO A 17 -0.85 -8.49 8.47
CA PRO A 17 -0.51 -9.89 8.24
C PRO A 17 -1.10 -10.44 6.94
N GLU A 18 -2.36 -10.11 6.66
CA GLU A 18 -3.09 -10.55 5.48
C GLU A 18 -2.49 -9.94 4.19
N THR A 19 -2.13 -8.67 4.24
CA THR A 19 -1.46 -7.98 3.13
C THR A 19 -0.08 -8.57 2.86
N VAL A 20 0.72 -8.83 3.90
CA VAL A 20 2.02 -9.48 3.75
C VAL A 20 1.87 -10.88 3.17
N ALA A 21 0.85 -11.64 3.59
CA ALA A 21 0.56 -12.96 3.04
C ALA A 21 0.17 -12.89 1.55
N ALA A 22 -0.69 -11.94 1.17
CA ALA A 22 -1.09 -11.74 -0.22
C ALA A 22 0.11 -11.37 -1.12
N MET A 23 0.96 -10.44 -0.67
CA MET A 23 2.16 -10.03 -1.42
C MET A 23 3.20 -11.14 -1.52
N SER A 24 3.40 -11.95 -0.47
CA SER A 24 4.27 -13.14 -0.50
C SER A 24 3.75 -14.15 -1.53
N ALA A 25 2.46 -14.47 -1.52
CA ALA A 25 1.87 -15.40 -2.47
C ALA A 25 2.01 -14.94 -3.93
N LEU A 26 1.89 -13.64 -4.19
CA LEU A 26 2.13 -13.07 -5.52
C LEU A 26 3.56 -13.30 -6.00
N SER A 27 4.56 -13.10 -5.14
CA SER A 27 5.96 -13.30 -5.49
C SER A 27 6.29 -14.77 -5.79
N GLU A 28 5.57 -15.71 -5.18
CA GLU A 28 5.77 -17.16 -5.34
C GLU A 28 5.08 -17.72 -6.59
N THR A 29 3.92 -17.15 -6.94
CA THR A 29 3.01 -17.74 -7.97
C THR A 29 2.98 -16.99 -9.29
N GLN A 30 3.52 -15.78 -9.34
CA GLN A 30 3.51 -14.90 -10.49
C GLN A 30 4.92 -14.37 -10.78
N ASP A 31 5.15 -13.99 -12.04
CA ASP A 31 6.37 -13.27 -12.43
C ASP A 31 6.28 -11.81 -11.96
N VAL A 32 6.39 -11.59 -10.64
CA VAL A 32 6.24 -10.29 -9.96
C VAL A 32 7.50 -9.97 -9.16
N GLU A 33 8.04 -8.79 -9.38
CA GLU A 33 9.17 -8.24 -8.63
C GLU A 33 8.67 -7.12 -7.71
N ILE A 34 8.77 -7.30 -6.39
CA ILE A 34 8.25 -6.38 -5.38
C ILE A 34 9.39 -5.55 -4.78
N THR A 35 9.25 -4.22 -4.80
CA THR A 35 10.04 -3.30 -3.99
C THR A 35 9.15 -2.75 -2.87
N ALA A 36 9.42 -3.14 -1.63
CA ALA A 36 8.68 -2.64 -0.47
C ALA A 36 9.21 -1.25 -0.05
N VAL A 37 8.30 -0.35 0.26
CA VAL A 37 8.58 1.02 0.73
C VAL A 37 7.88 1.21 2.07
N LEU A 38 8.64 1.28 3.14
CA LEU A 38 8.11 1.36 4.50
C LEU A 38 8.15 2.80 5.00
N SER A 39 7.01 3.32 5.45
CA SER A 39 6.99 4.55 6.24
C SER A 39 7.72 4.35 7.58
N LYS A 40 8.17 5.45 8.21
CA LYS A 40 8.78 5.39 9.56
C LYS A 40 7.92 4.66 10.58
N ALA A 41 6.60 4.83 10.48
CA ALA A 41 5.66 4.12 11.34
C ALA A 41 5.56 2.63 10.98
N ALA A 42 5.55 2.30 9.68
CA ALA A 42 5.51 0.92 9.19
C ALA A 42 6.66 0.08 9.71
N VAL A 43 7.88 0.61 9.73
CA VAL A 43 9.07 -0.11 10.27
C VAL A 43 8.82 -0.62 11.69
N LYS A 44 8.21 0.23 12.54
CA LYS A 44 7.92 -0.14 13.93
C LYS A 44 6.83 -1.21 14.01
N VAL A 45 5.78 -1.06 13.22
CA VAL A 45 4.62 -1.98 13.26
C VAL A 45 5.00 -3.33 12.65
N VAL A 46 5.65 -3.36 11.48
CA VAL A 46 6.13 -4.60 10.84
C VAL A 46 7.04 -5.39 11.78
N ARG A 47 7.96 -4.69 12.48
CA ARG A 47 8.82 -5.33 13.50
C ARG A 47 8.01 -5.87 14.67
N TRP A 48 7.05 -5.11 15.17
CA TRP A 48 6.20 -5.52 16.29
C TRP A 48 5.38 -6.77 15.97
N TYR A 49 4.88 -6.88 14.73
CA TYR A 49 4.18 -8.07 14.23
C TYR A 49 5.13 -9.22 13.81
N LYS A 50 6.46 -9.05 13.97
CA LYS A 50 7.50 -10.05 13.60
C LYS A 50 7.46 -10.43 12.12
N LEU A 51 7.12 -9.49 11.26
CA LEU A 51 6.98 -9.70 9.81
C LEU A 51 8.18 -9.19 8.99
N THR A 52 9.21 -8.63 9.64
CA THR A 52 10.37 -8.04 8.96
C THR A 52 11.06 -9.05 8.05
N GLU A 53 11.48 -10.21 8.60
CA GLU A 53 12.17 -11.26 7.84
C GLU A 53 11.30 -11.79 6.70
N ARG A 54 9.97 -11.90 6.93
CA ARG A 54 9.06 -12.35 5.89
C ARG A 54 8.98 -11.35 4.73
N VAL A 55 8.86 -10.06 4.99
CA VAL A 55 8.88 -9.02 3.94
C VAL A 55 10.21 -9.05 3.19
N GLU A 56 11.33 -9.14 3.90
CA GLU A 56 12.67 -9.19 3.31
C GLU A 56 12.90 -10.45 2.47
N SER A 57 12.25 -11.57 2.80
CA SER A 57 12.45 -12.85 2.09
C SER A 57 11.90 -12.87 0.67
N PHE A 58 10.85 -12.09 0.37
CA PHE A 58 10.24 -12.07 -0.95
C PHE A 58 10.38 -10.72 -1.68
N ALA A 59 10.64 -9.63 -0.97
CA ALA A 59 10.86 -8.34 -1.60
C ALA A 59 12.27 -8.27 -2.20
N LYS A 60 12.37 -7.85 -3.46
CA LYS A 60 13.67 -7.61 -4.11
C LYS A 60 14.49 -6.52 -3.39
N ALA A 61 13.80 -5.53 -2.84
CA ALA A 61 14.39 -4.47 -2.04
C ALA A 61 13.39 -3.97 -1.01
N VAL A 62 13.89 -3.56 0.14
CA VAL A 62 13.13 -2.88 1.19
C VAL A 62 13.72 -1.49 1.38
N LEU A 63 12.92 -0.48 1.07
CA LEU A 63 13.27 0.93 1.18
C LEU A 63 12.59 1.51 2.42
N ILE A 64 13.34 2.19 3.26
CA ILE A 64 12.83 2.78 4.50
C ILE A 64 12.81 4.30 4.35
N GLU A 65 11.70 4.92 4.72
CA GLU A 65 11.54 6.37 4.73
C GLU A 65 12.58 7.05 5.62
N GLU A 66 13.36 7.96 5.02
CA GLU A 66 14.19 8.93 5.73
C GLU A 66 13.46 10.27 5.85
N ASP A 67 12.90 10.73 4.75
CA ASP A 67 12.01 11.89 4.63
C ASP A 67 10.98 11.67 3.49
N ALA A 68 10.19 12.69 3.14
CA ALA A 68 9.15 12.58 2.10
C ALA A 68 9.71 12.31 0.68
N ASN A 69 11.01 12.48 0.43
CA ASN A 69 11.65 12.28 -0.87
C ASN A 69 12.66 11.13 -0.87
N THR A 70 13.16 10.74 0.30
CA THR A 70 14.23 9.76 0.45
C THR A 70 13.72 8.47 1.09
N PRO A 71 13.97 7.30 0.51
CA PRO A 71 14.72 7.04 -0.74
C PRO A 71 13.98 7.50 -2.00
N PHE A 72 14.72 7.86 -3.06
CA PHE A 72 14.18 8.43 -4.31
C PHE A 72 13.35 7.44 -5.14
N ILE A 73 12.18 7.04 -4.60
CA ILE A 73 11.23 6.14 -5.29
C ILE A 73 10.29 6.90 -6.22
N VAL A 74 9.97 8.15 -5.88
CA VAL A 74 8.97 8.98 -6.57
C VAL A 74 9.30 9.14 -8.05
N GLY A 75 10.52 9.55 -8.39
CA GLY A 75 10.93 9.69 -9.78
C GLY A 75 10.89 8.39 -10.56
N ARG A 76 11.19 7.26 -9.91
CA ARG A 76 11.12 5.92 -10.53
C ARG A 76 9.67 5.52 -10.87
N LEU A 77 8.71 5.89 -10.03
CA LEU A 77 7.29 5.70 -10.27
C LEU A 77 6.81 6.56 -11.44
N GLN A 78 7.16 7.84 -11.46
CA GLN A 78 6.74 8.78 -12.51
C GLN A 78 7.22 8.40 -13.92
N ILE A 79 8.44 7.84 -14.03
CA ILE A 79 9.03 7.46 -15.34
C ILE A 79 8.75 6.00 -15.72
N GLY A 80 7.79 5.32 -15.06
CA GLY A 80 7.36 3.97 -15.39
C GLY A 80 8.42 2.87 -15.12
N ARG A 81 9.30 3.08 -14.12
CA ARG A 81 10.21 2.01 -13.66
C ARG A 81 9.47 0.95 -12.83
N PHE A 82 8.29 1.27 -12.36
CA PHE A 82 7.32 0.36 -11.78
C PHE A 82 6.07 0.32 -12.65
N ASP A 83 5.44 -0.81 -12.73
CA ASP A 83 4.23 -1.02 -13.50
C ASP A 83 2.96 -0.64 -12.72
N CYS A 84 3.05 -0.62 -11.39
CA CYS A 84 2.05 -0.06 -10.49
C CYS A 84 2.63 0.31 -9.11
N PHE A 85 1.84 1.08 -8.36
CA PHE A 85 2.09 1.40 -6.96
C PHE A 85 0.93 0.91 -6.10
N VAL A 86 1.22 0.03 -5.15
CA VAL A 86 0.24 -0.51 -4.19
C VAL A 86 0.52 0.09 -2.83
N VAL A 87 -0.46 0.72 -2.19
CA VAL A 87 -0.36 1.21 -0.80
C VAL A 87 -1.27 0.35 0.07
N ALA A 88 -0.69 -0.61 0.76
CA ALA A 88 -1.43 -1.61 1.53
C ALA A 88 -0.59 -2.14 2.71
N PRO A 89 -1.12 -2.12 3.94
CA PRO A 89 -2.32 -1.41 4.35
C PRO A 89 -2.11 0.11 4.43
N ALA A 90 -3.17 0.90 4.20
CA ALA A 90 -3.17 2.35 4.32
C ALA A 90 -3.93 2.79 5.58
N THR A 91 -3.21 3.39 6.55
CA THR A 91 -3.85 3.94 7.76
C THR A 91 -4.84 5.06 7.42
N ALA A 92 -5.87 5.26 8.25
CA ALA A 92 -6.77 6.39 8.14
C ALA A 92 -6.06 7.74 8.00
N ASN A 93 -4.94 7.93 8.73
CA ASN A 93 -4.12 9.15 8.60
C ASN A 93 -3.50 9.29 7.20
N SER A 94 -2.97 8.22 6.62
CA SER A 94 -2.40 8.25 5.26
C SER A 94 -3.49 8.48 4.22
N VAL A 95 -4.64 7.83 4.36
CA VAL A 95 -5.81 8.02 3.49
C VAL A 95 -6.31 9.46 3.54
N ALA A 96 -6.48 10.03 4.74
CA ALA A 96 -6.86 11.42 4.91
C ALA A 96 -5.87 12.38 4.25
N LYS A 97 -4.57 12.17 4.44
CA LYS A 97 -3.53 12.99 3.81
C LYS A 97 -3.61 12.93 2.28
N ILE A 98 -3.73 11.75 1.72
CA ILE A 98 -3.84 11.57 0.26
C ILE A 98 -5.10 12.27 -0.26
N ALA A 99 -6.26 12.04 0.36
CA ALA A 99 -7.53 12.64 -0.03
C ALA A 99 -7.53 14.17 0.01
N HIS A 100 -6.71 14.76 0.90
CA HIS A 100 -6.56 16.21 1.04
C HIS A 100 -5.29 16.78 0.37
N GLY A 101 -4.56 15.99 -0.41
CA GLY A 101 -3.37 16.44 -1.14
C GLY A 101 -2.14 16.71 -0.27
N ILE A 102 -2.07 16.18 0.96
CA ILE A 102 -0.94 16.36 1.87
C ILE A 102 0.13 15.30 1.55
N ALA A 103 1.31 15.74 1.14
CA ALA A 103 2.39 14.91 0.63
C ALA A 103 3.67 15.03 1.51
N ASP A 104 3.55 14.78 2.81
CA ASP A 104 4.57 15.01 3.84
C ASP A 104 5.31 13.74 4.29
N THR A 105 4.97 12.58 3.73
CA THR A 105 5.66 11.30 3.93
C THR A 105 6.07 10.71 2.59
N ILE A 106 7.01 9.74 2.61
CA ILE A 106 7.43 9.05 1.38
C ILE A 106 6.23 8.42 0.65
N ILE A 107 5.27 7.85 1.38
CA ILE A 107 4.10 7.19 0.80
C ILE A 107 3.13 8.21 0.21
N THR A 108 2.76 9.25 0.97
CA THR A 108 1.81 10.27 0.49
C THR A 108 2.38 11.09 -0.65
N ASN A 109 3.69 11.39 -0.63
CA ASN A 109 4.38 12.05 -1.72
C ASN A 109 4.47 11.14 -2.96
N ALA A 110 4.78 9.86 -2.78
CA ALA A 110 4.78 8.91 -3.89
C ALA A 110 3.41 8.83 -4.56
N VAL A 111 2.31 8.76 -3.80
CA VAL A 111 0.94 8.80 -4.36
C VAL A 111 0.71 10.11 -5.11
N ALA A 112 0.94 11.26 -4.47
CA ALA A 112 0.68 12.58 -5.05
C ALA A 112 1.44 12.83 -6.37
N GLN A 113 2.67 12.33 -6.48
CA GLN A 113 3.48 12.51 -7.68
C GLN A 113 3.18 11.45 -8.74
N THR A 114 2.89 10.20 -8.33
CA THR A 114 2.53 9.12 -9.26
C THR A 114 1.18 9.36 -9.91
N ALA A 115 0.22 9.98 -9.21
CA ALA A 115 -1.07 10.38 -9.76
C ALA A 115 -0.98 11.40 -10.91
N LYS A 116 0.18 12.02 -11.12
CA LYS A 116 0.48 12.89 -12.28
C LYS A 116 1.06 12.12 -13.46
N SER A 117 1.13 10.81 -13.40
CA SER A 117 1.67 9.92 -14.43
C SER A 117 0.65 8.84 -14.81
N ASN A 118 1.00 7.98 -15.74
CA ASN A 118 0.13 6.87 -16.16
C ASN A 118 0.30 5.60 -15.30
N THR A 119 1.12 5.64 -14.25
CA THR A 119 1.34 4.49 -13.38
C THR A 119 0.12 4.31 -12.47
N PRO A 120 -0.61 3.19 -12.53
CA PRO A 120 -1.79 2.96 -11.72
C PRO A 120 -1.44 2.86 -10.24
N ILE A 121 -2.33 3.37 -9.39
CA ILE A 121 -2.19 3.36 -7.95
C ILE A 121 -3.34 2.57 -7.34
N TYR A 122 -3.02 1.59 -6.50
CA TYR A 122 -3.98 0.80 -5.73
C TYR A 122 -3.79 1.11 -4.27
N VAL A 123 -4.87 1.44 -3.57
CA VAL A 123 -4.80 1.76 -2.13
C VAL A 123 -5.77 0.88 -1.37
N LEU A 124 -5.30 0.26 -0.29
CA LEU A 124 -6.12 -0.53 0.64
C LEU A 124 -6.27 0.22 1.98
N PRO A 125 -7.30 1.08 2.13
CA PRO A 125 -7.60 1.71 3.41
C PRO A 125 -8.05 0.67 4.43
N VAL A 126 -7.65 0.83 5.69
CA VAL A 126 -8.11 -0.06 6.78
C VAL A 126 -9.51 0.32 7.29
N ASP A 127 -9.87 1.59 7.19
CA ASP A 127 -11.14 2.14 7.70
C ASP A 127 -12.03 2.58 6.53
N GLN A 128 -12.83 1.64 5.99
CA GLN A 128 -13.65 1.86 4.80
C GLN A 128 -15.15 1.81 5.05
N ARG A 129 -15.60 1.13 6.11
CA ARG A 129 -17.01 0.82 6.37
C ARG A 129 -17.40 1.19 7.78
N GLU A 130 -18.67 1.51 7.97
CA GLU A 130 -19.23 1.76 9.30
C GLU A 130 -19.17 0.49 10.17
N GLY A 131 -18.98 0.67 11.46
CA GLY A 131 -18.95 -0.39 12.44
C GLY A 131 -17.70 -0.37 13.29
N THR A 132 -17.29 -1.55 13.70
CA THR A 132 -16.08 -1.78 14.49
C THR A 132 -15.12 -2.67 13.72
N THR A 133 -13.83 -2.39 13.83
CA THR A 133 -12.77 -3.30 13.41
C THR A 133 -12.20 -4.02 14.64
N VAL A 134 -11.82 -5.28 14.46
CA VAL A 134 -11.17 -6.07 15.50
C VAL A 134 -9.73 -6.33 15.09
N THR A 135 -8.80 -5.58 15.68
CA THR A 135 -7.37 -5.78 15.45
C THR A 135 -6.81 -6.77 16.49
N THR A 136 -6.08 -7.77 16.04
CA THR A 136 -5.34 -8.66 16.92
C THR A 136 -3.93 -8.16 17.10
N ARG A 137 -3.56 -7.78 18.33
CA ARG A 137 -2.21 -7.35 18.68
C ARG A 137 -1.25 -8.54 18.65
N PRO A 138 0.06 -8.33 18.46
CA PRO A 138 1.05 -9.41 18.40
C PRO A 138 1.07 -10.34 19.62
N GLY A 139 0.58 -9.87 20.77
CA GLY A 139 0.38 -10.68 21.99
C GLY A 139 -0.88 -11.55 22.00
N GLY A 140 -1.69 -11.53 20.93
CA GLY A 140 -2.96 -12.24 20.84
C GLY A 140 -4.15 -11.49 21.44
N GLU A 141 -3.93 -10.32 22.04
CA GLU A 141 -4.99 -9.49 22.60
C GLU A 141 -5.84 -8.88 21.45
N ARG A 142 -7.15 -9.01 21.57
CA ARG A 142 -8.11 -8.44 20.62
C ARG A 142 -8.50 -7.03 21.08
N LEU A 143 -8.39 -6.09 20.16
CA LEU A 143 -8.78 -4.70 20.35
C LEU A 143 -9.92 -4.38 19.39
N GLU A 144 -11.05 -3.99 19.93
CA GLU A 144 -12.22 -3.55 19.18
C GLU A 144 -12.23 -2.02 19.11
N LEU A 145 -12.25 -1.48 17.89
CA LEU A 145 -12.16 -0.03 17.61
C LEU A 145 -13.35 0.39 16.75
N ALA A 146 -14.06 1.43 17.16
CA ALA A 146 -15.08 2.06 16.34
C ALA A 146 -14.43 2.87 15.19
N ILE A 147 -14.89 2.63 13.97
CA ILE A 147 -14.42 3.38 12.80
C ILE A 147 -15.09 4.73 12.78
N ARG A 148 -14.32 5.81 12.61
CA ARG A 148 -14.84 7.17 12.63
C ARG A 148 -15.48 7.52 11.27
N ALA A 149 -16.57 8.26 11.28
CA ALA A 149 -17.26 8.73 10.07
C ALA A 149 -16.32 9.51 9.13
N VAL A 150 -15.39 10.28 9.69
CA VAL A 150 -14.40 11.05 8.90
C VAL A 150 -13.44 10.13 8.14
N ASP A 151 -13.07 8.97 8.68
CA ASP A 151 -12.15 8.03 8.02
C ASP A 151 -12.86 7.38 6.82
N ILE A 152 -14.13 7.02 6.98
CA ILE A 152 -14.98 6.52 5.90
C ILE A 152 -15.16 7.59 4.81
N ALA A 153 -15.41 8.84 5.19
CA ALA A 153 -15.54 9.94 4.24
C ALA A 153 -14.24 10.14 3.43
N ASN A 154 -13.07 10.08 4.07
CA ASN A 154 -11.79 10.17 3.40
C ASN A 154 -11.53 8.98 2.46
N SER A 155 -11.92 7.76 2.85
CA SER A 155 -11.79 6.57 1.99
C SER A 155 -12.69 6.69 0.75
N ARG A 156 -13.90 7.23 0.88
CA ARG A 156 -14.81 7.52 -0.24
C ARG A 156 -14.23 8.60 -1.16
N ALA A 157 -13.74 9.70 -0.60
CA ALA A 157 -13.10 10.76 -1.37
C ALA A 157 -11.88 10.25 -2.16
N LEU A 158 -11.09 9.35 -1.55
CA LEU A 158 -9.96 8.70 -2.22
C LEU A 158 -10.40 7.86 -3.42
N ALA A 159 -11.53 7.15 -3.32
CA ALA A 159 -12.06 6.32 -4.40
C ALA A 159 -12.54 7.13 -5.62
N GLU A 160 -12.82 8.42 -5.45
CA GLU A 160 -13.22 9.34 -6.52
C GLU A 160 -12.01 10.03 -7.20
N MET A 161 -10.79 9.81 -6.69
CA MET A 161 -9.59 10.44 -7.26
C MET A 161 -9.14 9.71 -8.53
N GLU A 162 -8.91 10.48 -9.60
CA GLU A 162 -8.41 9.95 -10.85
C GLU A 162 -7.05 9.26 -10.67
N GLY A 163 -6.87 8.10 -11.30
CA GLY A 163 -5.63 7.31 -11.23
C GLY A 163 -5.45 6.47 -9.97
N ILE A 164 -6.39 6.55 -9.02
CA ILE A 164 -6.39 5.75 -7.79
C ILE A 164 -7.54 4.75 -7.81
N GLN A 165 -7.23 3.49 -7.51
CA GLN A 165 -8.22 2.45 -7.28
C GLN A 165 -8.16 2.01 -5.82
N VAL A 166 -9.29 2.09 -5.11
CA VAL A 166 -9.42 1.62 -3.74
C VAL A 166 -9.76 0.13 -3.75
N LEU A 167 -8.99 -0.64 -2.98
CA LEU A 167 -9.21 -2.08 -2.78
C LEU A 167 -10.11 -2.28 -1.55
N ALA A 168 -11.05 -3.21 -1.63
CA ALA A 168 -11.95 -3.52 -0.52
C ALA A 168 -11.33 -4.45 0.54
N GLY A 169 -10.33 -5.24 0.15
CA GLY A 169 -9.61 -6.16 1.03
C GLY A 169 -8.30 -6.66 0.41
N PRO A 170 -7.45 -7.33 1.21
CA PRO A 170 -6.19 -7.93 0.73
C PRO A 170 -6.37 -8.96 -0.39
N GLU A 171 -7.52 -9.61 -0.45
CA GLU A 171 -7.89 -10.58 -1.49
C GLU A 171 -7.96 -9.97 -2.88
N GLU A 172 -8.24 -8.67 -2.99
CA GLU A 172 -8.30 -7.97 -4.27
C GLU A 172 -6.91 -7.61 -4.84
N ILE A 173 -5.84 -7.73 -4.05
CA ILE A 173 -4.49 -7.38 -4.50
C ILE A 173 -4.09 -8.23 -5.72
N ALA A 174 -4.41 -9.53 -5.71
CA ALA A 174 -4.07 -10.41 -6.83
C ALA A 174 -4.80 -10.01 -8.12
N ASP A 175 -6.07 -9.60 -8.03
CA ASP A 175 -6.84 -9.13 -9.17
C ASP A 175 -6.30 -7.81 -9.73
N ALA A 176 -5.95 -6.88 -8.85
CA ALA A 176 -5.30 -5.63 -9.20
C ALA A 176 -3.98 -5.86 -9.96
N MET A 177 -3.17 -6.84 -9.54
CA MET A 177 -1.92 -7.18 -10.24
C MET A 177 -2.18 -7.82 -11.61
N ARG A 178 -3.21 -8.65 -11.75
CA ARG A 178 -3.62 -9.21 -13.05
C ARG A 178 -4.07 -8.11 -14.01
N GLU A 179 -4.83 -7.14 -13.52
CA GLU A 179 -5.26 -5.99 -14.30
C GLU A 179 -4.07 -5.13 -14.74
N CYS A 180 -3.13 -4.86 -13.84
CA CYS A 180 -1.91 -4.12 -14.14
C CYS A 180 -1.08 -4.83 -15.23
N SER A 181 -0.91 -6.14 -15.14
CA SER A 181 -0.19 -6.94 -16.13
C SER A 181 -0.87 -6.88 -17.51
N ARG A 182 -2.21 -6.92 -17.58
CA ARG A 182 -2.96 -6.80 -18.84
C ARG A 182 -2.77 -5.42 -19.46
N ARG A 183 -2.94 -4.32 -18.70
CA ARG A 183 -2.74 -2.94 -19.19
C ARG A 183 -1.34 -2.73 -19.78
N ARG A 184 -0.34 -3.31 -19.14
CA ARG A 184 1.05 -3.25 -19.63
C ARG A 184 1.20 -3.93 -20.99
N SER A 185 0.56 -5.09 -21.18
CA SER A 185 0.62 -5.82 -22.44
C SER A 185 -0.06 -5.07 -23.60
N GLU A 186 -1.07 -4.25 -23.31
CA GLU A 186 -1.82 -3.45 -24.28
C GLU A 186 -1.08 -2.18 -24.71
N GLN A 187 -0.06 -1.73 -23.94
CA GLN A 187 0.73 -0.51 -24.20
C GLN A 187 2.02 -0.78 -24.99
N GLN A 188 2.34 -2.03 -25.29
CA GLN A 188 3.52 -2.48 -26.06
C GLN A 188 3.17 -2.85 -27.49
#